data_b6a4da9e3bea1fa8590c30828cee7fd8
#
_entry.id   b6a4da9e3bea1fa8590c30828cee7fd8
#
_cell.length_a   1.000
_cell.length_b   1.000
_cell.length_c   1.000
_cell.angle_alpha   90.00
_cell.angle_beta   90.00
_cell.angle_gamma   90.00
#
_symmetry.space_group_name_H-M   'P 1'
#
loop_
_entity.id
_entity.type
_entity.pdbx_description
1 polymer ?
#
loop_
_entity_poly.entity_id
_entity_poly.type
_entity_poly.pdbx_seq_one_letter_code
_entity_poly.pdbx_strand_id
1 'polypeptide(L)'
;MSIRAMCDLFDVTPRTLRFYEQKELLFPIREGQKRLFTRRDRARLKLILRGKRFGVSLEEIRQLLDLYDMDGQKGLQLARSLDIAKRRLTEMQQQRDELDRAIAELSAQIDGG
;
A
#
# COMPACT_ATOMS: atom_id res chain seq x y z
N MET A 1 3.64 -10.16 -18.31
CA MET A 1 4.29 -8.81 -18.32
C MET A 1 5.67 -8.93 -17.69
N SER A 2 6.67 -8.36 -18.33
CA SER A 2 8.04 -8.37 -17.79
C SER A 2 8.17 -7.45 -16.58
N ILE A 3 9.29 -7.60 -15.84
CA ILE A 3 9.58 -6.70 -14.71
C ILE A 3 9.69 -5.25 -15.17
N ARG A 4 10.30 -5.02 -16.35
CA ARG A 4 10.44 -3.68 -16.92
C ARG A 4 9.08 -3.07 -17.24
N ALA A 5 8.18 -3.84 -17.85
CA ALA A 5 6.84 -3.39 -18.18
C ALA A 5 6.04 -3.04 -16.93
N MET A 6 6.18 -3.85 -15.86
CA MET A 6 5.54 -3.55 -14.57
C MET A 6 6.08 -2.26 -13.96
N CYS A 7 7.40 -2.06 -14.01
CA CYS A 7 8.01 -0.83 -13.51
C CYS A 7 7.49 0.40 -14.24
N ASP A 8 7.38 0.32 -15.57
CA ASP A 8 6.90 1.44 -16.38
C ASP A 8 5.41 1.72 -16.12
N LEU A 9 4.60 0.66 -16.00
CA LEU A 9 3.15 0.80 -15.80
C LEU A 9 2.82 1.41 -14.43
N PHE A 10 3.53 1.02 -13.39
CA PHE A 10 3.23 1.40 -12.00
C PHE A 10 4.18 2.45 -11.44
N ASP A 11 5.14 2.90 -12.21
CA ASP A 11 6.15 3.88 -11.79
C ASP A 11 6.87 3.42 -10.52
N VAL A 12 7.37 2.20 -10.55
CA VAL A 12 8.13 1.59 -9.46
C VAL A 12 9.46 1.05 -9.97
N THR A 13 10.35 0.73 -9.06
CA THR A 13 11.66 0.18 -9.41
C THR A 13 11.64 -1.35 -9.39
N PRO A 14 12.57 -2.01 -10.11
CA PRO A 14 12.72 -3.46 -10.01
C PRO A 14 12.96 -3.93 -8.58
N ARG A 15 13.69 -3.14 -7.79
CA ARG A 15 13.96 -3.42 -6.38
C ARG A 15 12.67 -3.50 -5.57
N THR A 16 11.74 -2.59 -5.82
CA THR A 16 10.43 -2.56 -5.16
C THR A 16 9.65 -3.83 -5.47
N LEU A 17 9.62 -4.25 -6.73
CA LEU A 17 8.91 -5.47 -7.14
C LEU A 17 9.54 -6.71 -6.51
N ARG A 18 10.87 -6.79 -6.49
CA ARG A 18 11.56 -7.91 -5.84
C ARG A 18 11.31 -7.96 -4.33
N PHE A 19 11.20 -6.79 -3.70
CA PHE A 19 10.85 -6.69 -2.28
C PHE A 19 9.47 -7.29 -2.01
N TYR A 20 8.46 -6.94 -2.81
CA TYR A 20 7.11 -7.48 -2.64
C TYR A 20 7.04 -8.97 -2.97
N GLU A 21 7.81 -9.44 -3.93
CA GLU A 21 7.94 -10.88 -4.22
C GLU A 21 8.53 -11.61 -3.01
N GLN A 22 9.59 -11.06 -2.42
CA GLN A 22 10.24 -11.62 -1.24
C GLN A 22 9.28 -11.68 -0.04
N LYS A 23 8.41 -10.69 0.10
CA LYS A 23 7.39 -10.64 1.14
C LYS A 23 6.17 -11.50 0.83
N GLU A 24 6.20 -12.23 -0.28
CA GLU A 24 5.10 -13.11 -0.71
C GLU A 24 3.79 -12.34 -0.95
N LEU A 25 3.92 -11.13 -1.47
CA LEU A 25 2.79 -10.31 -1.88
C LEU A 25 2.56 -10.36 -3.39
N LEU A 26 3.60 -10.68 -4.15
CA LEU A 26 3.56 -10.91 -5.59
C LEU A 26 4.14 -12.29 -5.90
N PHE A 27 3.60 -12.94 -6.92
CA PHE A 27 3.96 -14.32 -7.27
C PHE A 27 4.19 -14.44 -8.78
N PRO A 28 5.25 -13.76 -9.32
CA PRO A 28 5.52 -13.85 -10.76
C PRO A 28 5.90 -15.26 -11.17
N ILE A 29 5.57 -15.62 -12.40
CA ILE A 29 5.99 -16.88 -13.00
C ILE A 29 7.47 -16.74 -13.36
N ARG A 30 8.27 -17.73 -12.97
CA ARG A 30 9.70 -17.77 -13.30
C ARG A 30 9.91 -18.56 -14.59
N GLU A 31 10.57 -17.95 -15.58
CA GLU A 31 11.08 -18.62 -16.77
C GLU A 31 12.59 -18.40 -16.82
N GLY A 32 13.36 -19.39 -16.36
CA GLY A 32 14.79 -19.21 -16.18
C GLY A 32 15.05 -18.10 -15.18
N GLN A 33 15.78 -17.05 -15.59
CA GLN A 33 16.04 -15.88 -14.75
C GLN A 33 15.04 -14.77 -14.94
N LYS A 34 14.07 -14.95 -15.85
CA LYS A 34 13.03 -13.93 -16.11
C LYS A 34 11.86 -14.11 -15.19
N ARG A 35 11.25 -12.98 -14.84
CA ARG A 35 10.00 -12.92 -14.09
C ARG A 35 8.89 -12.45 -15.00
N LEU A 36 7.78 -13.19 -15.02
CA LEU A 36 6.58 -12.81 -15.75
C LEU A 36 5.48 -12.49 -14.75
N PHE A 37 5.09 -11.24 -14.70
CA PHE A 37 4.03 -10.78 -13.80
C PHE A 37 2.67 -10.99 -14.47
N THR A 38 1.77 -11.63 -13.74
CA THR A 38 0.45 -11.99 -14.23
C THR A 38 -0.54 -10.84 -14.06
N ARG A 39 -1.74 -11.01 -14.65
CA ARG A 39 -2.86 -10.09 -14.39
C ARG A 39 -3.17 -10.00 -12.90
N ARG A 40 -3.13 -11.11 -12.20
CA ARG A 40 -3.33 -11.17 -10.75
C ARG A 40 -2.29 -10.35 -10.01
N ASP A 41 -1.03 -10.44 -10.39
CA ASP A 41 0.05 -9.64 -9.82
C ASP A 41 -0.19 -8.14 -10.03
N ARG A 42 -0.68 -7.75 -11.20
CA ARG A 42 -1.00 -6.35 -11.48
C ARG A 42 -2.11 -5.84 -10.56
N ALA A 43 -3.17 -6.62 -10.37
CA ALA A 43 -4.25 -6.26 -9.45
C ALA A 43 -3.76 -6.16 -8.02
N ARG A 44 -2.92 -7.11 -7.60
CA ARG A 44 -2.32 -7.11 -6.25
C ARG A 44 -1.42 -5.90 -6.05
N LEU A 45 -0.55 -5.58 -7.00
CA LEU A 45 0.34 -4.43 -6.90
C LEU A 45 -0.44 -3.12 -6.79
N LYS A 46 -1.53 -3.00 -7.54
CA LYS A 46 -2.41 -1.83 -7.47
C LYS A 46 -2.95 -1.61 -6.05
N LEU A 47 -3.39 -2.68 -5.40
CA LEU A 47 -3.88 -2.62 -4.02
C LEU A 47 -2.74 -2.30 -3.04
N ILE A 48 -1.58 -2.92 -3.22
CA ILE A 48 -0.39 -2.68 -2.39
C ILE A 48 0.01 -1.20 -2.43
N LEU A 49 0.13 -0.64 -3.62
CA LEU A 49 0.57 0.75 -3.79
C LEU A 49 -0.45 1.74 -3.22
N ARG A 50 -1.74 1.43 -3.36
CA ARG A 50 -2.81 2.24 -2.76
C ARG A 50 -2.73 2.24 -1.24
N GLY A 51 -2.54 1.07 -0.64
CA GLY A 51 -2.37 0.95 0.80
C GLY A 51 -1.13 1.67 1.30
N LYS A 52 -0.02 1.53 0.58
CA LYS A 52 1.24 2.23 0.89
C LYS A 52 1.06 3.75 0.84
N ARG A 53 0.32 4.24 -0.14
CA ARG A 53 0.03 5.67 -0.29
C ARG A 53 -0.58 6.27 0.98
N PHE A 54 -1.46 5.52 1.65
CA PHE A 54 -2.17 5.99 2.83
C PHE A 54 -1.53 5.53 4.14
N GLY A 55 -0.38 4.87 4.06
CA GLY A 55 0.33 4.42 5.26
C GLY A 55 -0.31 3.21 5.94
N VAL A 56 -1.06 2.41 5.20
CA VAL A 56 -1.60 1.15 5.70
C VAL A 56 -0.44 0.15 5.84
N SER A 57 -0.43 -0.63 6.91
CA SER A 57 0.65 -1.59 7.16
C SER A 57 0.64 -2.71 6.12
N LEU A 58 1.82 -3.31 5.87
CA LEU A 58 1.93 -4.46 4.98
C LEU A 58 1.10 -5.64 5.48
N GLU A 59 0.97 -5.81 6.79
CA GLU A 59 0.14 -6.88 7.36
C GLU A 59 -1.33 -6.69 7.01
N GLU A 60 -1.84 -5.48 7.13
CA GLU A 60 -3.22 -5.18 6.75
C GLU A 60 -3.43 -5.32 5.23
N ILE A 61 -2.45 -4.91 4.44
CA ILE A 61 -2.48 -5.11 2.98
C ILE A 61 -2.52 -6.60 2.65
N ARG A 62 -1.72 -7.42 3.35
CA ARG A 62 -1.73 -8.88 3.18
C ARG A 62 -3.11 -9.47 3.47
N GLN A 63 -3.76 -9.05 4.55
CA GLN A 63 -5.11 -9.51 4.89
C GLN A 63 -6.10 -9.19 3.78
N LEU A 64 -6.02 -7.99 3.20
CA LEU A 64 -6.89 -7.61 2.08
C LEU A 64 -6.62 -8.43 0.83
N LEU A 65 -5.35 -8.71 0.53
CA LEU A 65 -4.97 -9.54 -0.61
C LEU A 65 -5.46 -10.98 -0.44
N ASP A 66 -5.37 -11.52 0.77
CA ASP A 66 -5.84 -12.86 1.07
C ASP A 66 -7.36 -12.97 0.85
N LEU A 67 -8.13 -11.96 1.25
CA LEU A 67 -9.57 -11.92 1.00
C LEU A 67 -9.89 -11.81 -0.51
N TYR A 68 -9.07 -11.08 -1.26
CA TYR A 68 -9.24 -10.96 -2.70
C TYR A 68 -9.08 -12.31 -3.41
N ASP A 69 -8.16 -13.14 -2.93
CA ASP A 69 -7.85 -14.44 -3.52
C ASP A 69 -8.88 -15.52 -3.17
N MET A 70 -9.76 -15.27 -2.22
CA MET A 70 -10.80 -16.24 -1.81
C MET A 70 -12.05 -16.02 -2.65
N ASP A 71 -12.50 -17.09 -3.31
CA ASP A 71 -13.72 -17.06 -4.10
C ASP A 71 -14.92 -16.66 -3.23
N GLY A 72 -15.73 -15.72 -3.74
CA GLY A 72 -16.94 -15.26 -3.07
C GLY A 72 -16.72 -14.30 -1.91
N GLN A 73 -15.48 -13.84 -1.69
CA GLN A 73 -15.15 -12.97 -0.57
C GLN A 73 -15.00 -11.48 -0.95
N LYS A 74 -15.46 -11.08 -2.13
CA LYS A 74 -15.35 -9.68 -2.58
C LYS A 74 -16.07 -8.70 -1.66
N GLY A 75 -17.23 -9.09 -1.14
CA GLY A 75 -17.99 -8.26 -0.19
C GLY A 75 -17.25 -8.07 1.13
N LEU A 76 -16.62 -9.15 1.65
CA LEU A 76 -15.80 -9.07 2.86
C LEU A 76 -14.56 -8.21 2.65
N GLN A 77 -13.91 -8.33 1.49
CA GLN A 77 -12.76 -7.50 1.18
C GLN A 77 -13.13 -6.03 1.15
N LEU A 78 -14.27 -5.69 0.53
CA LEU A 78 -14.74 -4.32 0.45
C LEU A 78 -15.05 -3.76 1.85
N ALA A 79 -15.76 -4.54 2.67
CA ALA A 79 -16.09 -4.14 4.04
C ALA A 79 -14.82 -3.94 4.88
N ARG A 80 -13.87 -4.87 4.78
CA ARG A 80 -12.60 -4.78 5.51
C ARG A 80 -11.76 -3.61 5.04
N SER A 81 -11.72 -3.37 3.73
CA SER A 81 -11.01 -2.20 3.15
C SER A 81 -11.59 -0.89 3.69
N LEU A 82 -12.90 -0.82 3.80
CA LEU A 82 -13.58 0.37 4.31
C LEU A 82 -13.25 0.61 5.79
N ASP A 83 -13.24 -0.44 6.60
CA ASP A 83 -12.86 -0.35 8.02
C ASP A 83 -11.43 0.15 8.19
N ILE A 84 -10.51 -0.41 7.43
CA ILE A 84 -9.09 -0.01 7.46
C ILE A 84 -8.95 1.46 7.04
N ALA A 85 -9.64 1.86 5.96
CA ALA A 85 -9.61 3.22 5.45
C ALA A 85 -10.14 4.23 6.47
N LYS A 86 -11.26 3.92 7.12
CA LYS A 86 -11.87 4.78 8.15
C LYS A 86 -10.94 4.96 9.35
N ARG A 87 -10.36 3.86 9.82
CA ARG A 87 -9.42 3.91 10.94
C ARG A 87 -8.19 4.73 10.58
N ARG A 88 -7.63 4.50 9.39
CA ARG A 88 -6.47 5.25 8.93
C ARG A 88 -6.78 6.75 8.78
N LEU A 89 -7.96 7.08 8.27
CA LEU A 89 -8.39 8.48 8.16
C LEU A 89 -8.43 9.15 9.54
N THR A 90 -9.00 8.48 10.55
CA THR A 90 -9.04 9.00 11.91
C THR A 90 -7.62 9.25 12.45
N GLU A 91 -6.71 8.31 12.25
CA GLU A 91 -5.31 8.46 12.65
C GLU A 91 -4.66 9.66 11.99
N MET A 92 -4.87 9.84 10.68
CA MET A 92 -4.32 10.95 9.92
C MET A 92 -4.87 12.30 10.41
N GLN A 93 -6.15 12.36 10.73
CA GLN A 93 -6.78 13.57 11.27
C GLN A 93 -6.20 13.93 12.63
N GLN A 94 -5.96 12.94 13.48
CA GLN A 94 -5.32 13.14 14.77
C GLN A 94 -3.89 13.64 14.62
N GLN A 95 -3.13 13.06 13.69
CA GLN A 95 -1.76 13.49 13.39
C GLN A 95 -1.73 14.94 12.87
N ARG A 96 -2.68 15.29 12.01
CA ARG A 96 -2.84 16.66 11.51
C ARG A 96 -3.09 17.63 12.67
N ASP A 97 -4.01 17.29 13.57
CA ASP A 97 -4.37 18.15 14.70
C ASP A 97 -3.19 18.35 15.64
N GLU A 98 -2.42 17.29 15.90
CA GLU A 98 -1.19 17.37 16.71
C GLU A 98 -0.14 18.25 16.03
N LEU A 99 0.04 18.09 14.72
CA LEU A 99 0.99 18.90 13.96
C LEU A 99 0.57 20.36 13.94
N ASP A 100 -0.71 20.66 13.78
CA ASP A 100 -1.23 22.03 13.81
C ASP A 100 -0.93 22.68 15.16
N ARG A 101 -1.11 21.96 16.27
CA ARG A 101 -0.78 22.47 17.61
C ARG A 101 0.72 22.73 17.76
N ALA A 102 1.55 21.81 17.28
CA ALA A 102 3.00 21.98 17.34
C ALA A 102 3.46 23.18 16.53
N ILE A 103 2.88 23.38 15.35
CA ILE A 103 3.18 24.53 14.49
C ILE A 103 2.82 25.84 15.22
N ALA A 104 1.64 25.89 15.83
CA ALA A 104 1.19 27.07 16.57
C ALA A 104 2.12 27.37 17.75
N GLU A 105 2.52 26.35 18.50
CA GLU A 105 3.44 26.52 19.64
C GLU A 105 4.81 27.02 19.17
N LEU A 106 5.35 26.43 18.12
CA LEU A 106 6.66 26.82 17.58
C LEU A 106 6.63 28.23 17.02
N SER A 107 5.58 28.58 16.28
CA SER A 107 5.41 29.92 15.74
C SER A 107 5.34 30.95 16.85
N ALA A 108 4.63 30.66 17.94
CA ALA A 108 4.55 31.55 19.09
C ALA A 108 5.92 31.75 19.74
N GLN A 109 6.74 30.71 19.83
CA GLN A 109 8.09 30.84 20.37
C GLN A 109 9.01 31.70 19.50
N ILE A 110 8.88 31.58 18.17
CA ILE A 110 9.65 32.39 17.22
C ILE A 110 9.23 33.87 17.34
N ASP A 111 7.94 34.15 17.37
CA ASP A 111 7.39 35.51 17.41
C ASP A 111 7.53 36.15 18.79
N GLY A 112 7.49 35.35 19.85
CA GLY A 112 7.56 35.82 21.22
C GLY A 112 8.99 36.03 21.76
N GLY A 113 9.98 35.73 20.91
CA GLY A 113 11.36 35.89 21.28
C GLY A 113 11.89 34.74 22.07
#